data_07843e1bed92e4fff5b6086f0a6d0607
#
_entry.id   07843e1bed92e4fff5b6086f0a6d0607
#
_cell.length_a   1.000
_cell.length_b   1.000
_cell.length_c   1.000
_cell.angle_alpha   90.00
_cell.angle_beta   90.00
_cell.angle_gamma   90.00
#
_symmetry.space_group_name_H-M   'P 1'
#
loop_
_entity.id
_entity.type
_entity.pdbx_description
1 polymer ?
#
loop_
_entity_poly.entity_id
_entity_poly.type
_entity_poly.pdbx_seq_one_letter_code
_entity_poly.pdbx_strand_id
1 'polypeptide(L)'
;MQYKQLDIFKNAIYLLTALSLIVQISLYKNFNDIFCILIIFISNIITIYYCLNKKYFLYFPISLMVIFISHFINLGGALYLKTVELSLLTNSLQYPLSTISNLFFVNIILIFAHSIYKKNINFLNLSLKIRNLLKKYKFYDYTNINFFYFLVFFAFLSKFSYFAFSSTLQEQTLRNQPLYRDLLAGFRFFIFLPVILVFFKYLTKTENNFKINNFFIFFFYGVIFLYSLSINNRSLFFDSLLLLILIFLLLFFLDLIIIKKLSFKIFILIILIFPSINFIEKISTNFLIERTLYKDRTIPENIKSFGAILFSNKNQENYIKNLDYLNSLNYWNENYYSNSALNRINILLIHDNFNNIGKNISQKKIENLKNVQLNKLLTIFPQPIIDIFNNKYDKRFYNSFSTASYLYGDVVLGETTGRLKVGSALFILKIIFGNMYFLIILIFFIPFFILFDSFYNSENKNFSPYIILLFYSTSLGLFNFVAAPDISTAFHFIFRALP
;
A
#
# COMPACT_ATOMS: atom_id res chain seq x y z
N MET A 1 -29.02 16.36 7.95
CA MET A 1 -28.36 16.42 6.60
C MET A 1 -27.00 15.72 6.60
N GLN A 2 -26.82 14.71 7.45
CA GLN A 2 -25.50 14.09 7.67
C GLN A 2 -25.30 12.91 6.72
N TYR A 3 -24.11 12.82 6.10
CA TYR A 3 -23.60 11.71 5.25
C TYR A 3 -24.23 11.58 3.86
N LYS A 4 -24.63 12.70 3.25
CA LYS A 4 -25.15 12.71 1.88
C LYS A 4 -24.07 12.29 0.87
N GLN A 5 -22.78 12.64 1.16
CA GLN A 5 -21.67 12.35 0.28
C GLN A 5 -21.30 10.86 0.23
N LEU A 6 -21.36 10.17 1.39
CA LEU A 6 -21.13 8.73 1.45
C LEU A 6 -22.20 7.95 0.64
N ASP A 7 -23.48 8.36 0.71
CA ASP A 7 -24.53 7.70 -0.07
C ASP A 7 -24.37 7.96 -1.57
N ILE A 8 -24.04 9.19 -1.97
CA ILE A 8 -23.79 9.53 -3.38
C ILE A 8 -22.64 8.66 -3.91
N PHE A 9 -21.55 8.57 -3.16
CA PHE A 9 -20.40 7.75 -3.54
C PHE A 9 -20.75 6.26 -3.61
N LYS A 10 -21.46 5.75 -2.61
CA LYS A 10 -21.95 4.38 -2.57
C LYS A 10 -22.80 4.03 -3.79
N ASN A 11 -23.77 4.89 -4.15
CA ASN A 11 -24.63 4.68 -5.30
C ASN A 11 -23.85 4.75 -6.62
N ALA A 12 -22.89 5.69 -6.73
CA ALA A 12 -22.04 5.78 -7.89
C ALA A 12 -21.19 4.52 -8.10
N ILE A 13 -20.62 3.97 -7.01
CA ILE A 13 -19.84 2.72 -7.09
C ILE A 13 -20.73 1.53 -7.44
N TYR A 14 -21.95 1.43 -6.91
CA TYR A 14 -22.89 0.36 -7.32
C TYR A 14 -23.19 0.42 -8.82
N LEU A 15 -23.45 1.63 -9.34
CA LEU A 15 -23.67 1.83 -10.79
C LEU A 15 -22.45 1.39 -11.61
N LEU A 16 -21.25 1.83 -11.20
CA LEU A 16 -20.00 1.44 -11.86
C LEU A 16 -19.77 -0.07 -11.80
N THR A 17 -20.10 -0.70 -10.66
CA THR A 17 -19.98 -2.17 -10.50
C THR A 17 -20.92 -2.90 -11.46
N ALA A 18 -22.17 -2.42 -11.60
CA ALA A 18 -23.14 -3.01 -12.53
C ALA A 18 -22.73 -2.82 -13.99
N LEU A 19 -22.28 -1.62 -14.36
CA LEU A 19 -21.78 -1.36 -15.72
C LEU A 19 -20.54 -2.21 -16.04
N SER A 20 -19.62 -2.34 -15.10
CA SER A 20 -18.41 -3.16 -15.27
C SER A 20 -18.77 -4.65 -15.41
N LEU A 21 -19.80 -5.14 -14.69
CA LEU A 21 -20.29 -6.50 -14.86
C LEU A 21 -20.80 -6.74 -16.29
N ILE A 22 -21.63 -5.84 -16.83
CA ILE A 22 -22.19 -5.95 -18.17
C ILE A 22 -21.07 -6.01 -19.22
N VAL A 23 -20.09 -5.09 -19.13
CA VAL A 23 -18.95 -5.07 -20.04
C VAL A 23 -18.11 -6.34 -19.94
N GLN A 24 -17.79 -6.79 -18.75
CA GLN A 24 -16.97 -8.00 -18.57
C GLN A 24 -17.71 -9.28 -19.02
N ILE A 25 -19.02 -9.36 -18.82
CA ILE A 25 -19.84 -10.46 -19.35
C ILE A 25 -19.85 -10.44 -20.90
N SER A 26 -19.84 -9.26 -21.54
CA SER A 26 -19.76 -9.19 -23.00
C SER A 26 -18.42 -9.67 -23.58
N LEU A 27 -17.37 -9.71 -22.75
CA LEU A 27 -16.00 -10.10 -23.13
C LEU A 27 -15.64 -11.55 -22.81
N TYR A 28 -16.52 -12.32 -22.12
CA TYR A 28 -16.20 -13.67 -21.66
C TYR A 28 -15.89 -14.62 -22.84
N LYS A 29 -15.02 -15.61 -22.57
CA LYS A 29 -14.61 -16.61 -23.55
C LYS A 29 -15.03 -18.03 -23.15
N ASN A 30 -15.13 -18.29 -21.85
CA ASN A 30 -15.44 -19.61 -21.30
C ASN A 30 -16.26 -19.49 -20.00
N PHE A 31 -16.81 -20.59 -19.54
CA PHE A 31 -17.67 -20.62 -18.36
C PHE A 31 -16.96 -20.24 -17.07
N ASN A 32 -15.64 -20.56 -16.95
CA ASN A 32 -14.85 -20.17 -15.80
C ASN A 32 -14.69 -18.65 -15.68
N ASP A 33 -14.65 -17.92 -16.79
CA ASP A 33 -14.55 -16.46 -16.80
C ASP A 33 -15.80 -15.85 -16.15
N ILE A 34 -17.00 -16.39 -16.47
CA ILE A 34 -18.25 -15.92 -15.90
C ILE A 34 -18.24 -16.12 -14.38
N PHE A 35 -17.81 -17.27 -13.88
CA PHE A 35 -17.69 -17.50 -12.44
C PHE A 35 -16.73 -16.52 -11.78
N CYS A 36 -15.56 -16.27 -12.36
CA CYS A 36 -14.58 -15.31 -11.85
C CYS A 36 -15.17 -13.89 -11.77
N ILE A 37 -15.87 -13.45 -12.82
CA ILE A 37 -16.52 -12.14 -12.88
C ILE A 37 -17.60 -12.04 -11.81
N LEU A 38 -18.45 -13.05 -11.66
CA LEU A 38 -19.53 -13.07 -10.67
C LEU A 38 -18.99 -13.07 -9.24
N ILE A 39 -17.94 -13.83 -8.93
CA ILE A 39 -17.32 -13.83 -7.59
C ILE A 39 -16.81 -12.44 -7.23
N ILE A 40 -16.10 -11.75 -8.16
CA ILE A 40 -15.61 -10.38 -7.90
C ILE A 40 -16.78 -9.40 -7.77
N PHE A 41 -17.79 -9.51 -8.61
CA PHE A 41 -19.00 -8.68 -8.52
C PHE A 41 -19.68 -8.83 -7.16
N ILE A 42 -19.95 -10.05 -6.70
CA ILE A 42 -20.52 -10.32 -5.39
C ILE A 42 -19.63 -9.79 -4.27
N SER A 43 -18.32 -9.98 -4.38
CA SER A 43 -17.35 -9.46 -3.43
C SER A 43 -17.40 -7.94 -3.32
N ASN A 44 -17.48 -7.24 -4.45
CA ASN A 44 -17.65 -5.78 -4.49
C ASN A 44 -18.94 -5.35 -3.81
N ILE A 45 -20.08 -5.98 -4.13
CA ILE A 45 -21.38 -5.65 -3.53
C ILE A 45 -21.34 -5.81 -2.00
N ILE A 46 -20.84 -6.95 -1.51
CA ILE A 46 -20.71 -7.22 -0.06
C ILE A 46 -19.83 -6.15 0.62
N THR A 47 -18.68 -5.84 0.02
CA THR A 47 -17.74 -4.87 0.59
C THR A 47 -18.31 -3.46 0.62
N ILE A 48 -18.94 -3.01 -0.48
CA ILE A 48 -19.58 -1.71 -0.56
C ILE A 48 -20.72 -1.61 0.46
N TYR A 49 -21.57 -2.66 0.54
CA TYR A 49 -22.68 -2.71 1.49
C TYR A 49 -22.21 -2.59 2.93
N TYR A 50 -21.16 -3.33 3.29
CA TYR A 50 -20.64 -3.39 4.66
C TYR A 50 -19.81 -2.15 5.02
N CYS A 51 -18.80 -1.82 4.20
CA CYS A 51 -17.83 -0.77 4.51
C CYS A 51 -18.42 0.65 4.37
N LEU A 52 -19.30 0.87 3.38
CA LEU A 52 -19.93 2.18 3.17
C LEU A 52 -21.32 2.27 3.85
N ASN A 53 -21.48 1.57 4.98
CA ASN A 53 -22.67 1.70 5.82
C ASN A 53 -22.51 2.89 6.77
N LYS A 54 -23.41 3.88 6.67
CA LYS A 54 -23.39 5.11 7.48
C LYS A 54 -23.23 4.87 8.97
N LYS A 55 -24.01 3.93 9.52
CA LYS A 55 -24.01 3.65 10.96
C LYS A 55 -22.66 3.16 11.43
N TYR A 56 -22.02 2.29 10.65
CA TYR A 56 -20.72 1.73 11.02
C TYR A 56 -19.59 2.69 10.71
N PHE A 57 -19.64 3.38 9.58
CA PHE A 57 -18.59 4.31 9.15
C PHE A 57 -18.41 5.48 10.12
N LEU A 58 -19.49 5.89 10.79
CA LEU A 58 -19.43 6.94 11.81
C LEU A 58 -18.54 6.57 13.02
N TYR A 59 -18.55 5.31 13.41
CA TYR A 59 -17.85 4.83 14.61
C TYR A 59 -16.48 4.20 14.28
N PHE A 60 -16.35 3.61 13.08
CA PHE A 60 -15.21 2.81 12.67
C PHE A 60 -14.67 3.23 11.28
N PRO A 61 -14.43 4.55 11.04
CA PRO A 61 -14.11 5.02 9.69
C PRO A 61 -12.79 4.48 9.17
N ILE A 62 -11.79 4.29 10.04
CA ILE A 62 -10.45 3.88 9.63
C ILE A 62 -10.42 2.40 9.29
N SER A 63 -10.91 1.54 10.18
CA SER A 63 -10.94 0.09 9.94
C SER A 63 -11.77 -0.28 8.73
N LEU A 64 -12.93 0.37 8.52
CA LEU A 64 -13.76 0.15 7.33
C LEU A 64 -13.09 0.64 6.05
N MET A 65 -12.38 1.77 6.12
CA MET A 65 -11.59 2.26 4.98
C MET A 65 -10.45 1.30 4.64
N VAL A 66 -9.78 0.73 5.65
CA VAL A 66 -8.75 -0.30 5.45
C VAL A 66 -9.30 -1.51 4.70
N ILE A 67 -10.44 -2.06 5.13
CA ILE A 67 -11.07 -3.20 4.46
C ILE A 67 -11.45 -2.85 3.02
N PHE A 68 -12.09 -1.68 2.82
CA PHE A 68 -12.55 -1.24 1.50
C PHE A 68 -11.39 -1.10 0.51
N ILE A 69 -10.31 -0.44 0.92
CA ILE A 69 -9.14 -0.21 0.05
C ILE A 69 -8.34 -1.49 -0.15
N SER A 70 -8.15 -2.30 0.89
CA SER A 70 -7.51 -3.61 0.76
C SER A 70 -8.25 -4.48 -0.25
N HIS A 71 -9.58 -4.52 -0.19
CA HIS A 71 -10.39 -5.23 -1.18
C HIS A 71 -10.19 -4.68 -2.60
N PHE A 72 -10.21 -3.35 -2.76
CA PHE A 72 -10.02 -2.71 -4.08
C PHE A 72 -8.66 -3.04 -4.69
N ILE A 73 -7.58 -2.93 -3.91
CA ILE A 73 -6.21 -3.20 -4.37
C ILE A 73 -6.02 -4.68 -4.75
N ASN A 74 -6.53 -5.59 -3.93
CA ASN A 74 -6.23 -7.01 -4.09
C ASN A 74 -7.18 -7.74 -5.05
N LEU A 75 -8.43 -7.33 -5.14
CA LEU A 75 -9.46 -8.05 -5.90
C LEU A 75 -10.42 -7.13 -6.64
N GLY A 76 -11.19 -6.32 -5.93
CA GLY A 76 -12.35 -5.62 -6.47
C GLY A 76 -12.02 -4.60 -7.56
N GLY A 77 -10.84 -3.96 -7.47
CA GLY A 77 -10.38 -2.98 -8.45
C GLY A 77 -10.15 -3.58 -9.85
N ALA A 78 -9.85 -4.89 -9.92
CA ALA A 78 -9.64 -5.56 -11.19
C ALA A 78 -10.87 -5.48 -12.11
N LEU A 79 -12.07 -5.57 -11.55
CA LEU A 79 -13.32 -5.48 -12.33
C LEU A 79 -13.41 -4.13 -13.05
N TYR A 80 -13.12 -3.02 -12.37
CA TYR A 80 -13.22 -1.68 -12.94
C TYR A 80 -12.09 -1.39 -13.92
N LEU A 81 -10.86 -1.70 -13.53
CA LEU A 81 -9.68 -1.37 -14.32
C LEU A 81 -9.62 -2.16 -15.63
N LYS A 82 -9.97 -3.46 -15.60
CA LYS A 82 -10.08 -4.29 -16.82
C LYS A 82 -11.23 -3.84 -17.72
N THR A 83 -12.31 -3.31 -17.14
CA THR A 83 -13.40 -2.72 -17.91
C THR A 83 -12.95 -1.45 -18.66
N VAL A 84 -12.16 -0.59 -18.02
CA VAL A 84 -11.58 0.61 -18.66
C VAL A 84 -10.63 0.23 -19.80
N GLU A 85 -9.87 -0.84 -19.66
CA GLU A 85 -8.99 -1.37 -20.71
C GLU A 85 -9.74 -2.14 -21.81
N LEU A 86 -11.04 -2.38 -21.68
CA LEU A 86 -11.84 -3.24 -22.56
C LEU A 86 -11.19 -4.63 -22.73
N SER A 87 -10.57 -5.14 -21.69
CA SER A 87 -9.91 -6.43 -21.65
C SER A 87 -10.54 -7.38 -20.64
N LEU A 88 -10.53 -8.68 -20.94
CA LEU A 88 -11.13 -9.68 -20.06
C LEU A 88 -10.35 -9.79 -18.75
N LEU A 89 -11.08 -9.86 -17.64
CA LEU A 89 -10.54 -9.92 -16.28
C LEU A 89 -9.62 -11.12 -16.03
N THR A 90 -9.89 -12.26 -16.64
CA THR A 90 -9.08 -13.48 -16.48
C THR A 90 -7.86 -13.53 -17.38
N ASN A 91 -7.72 -12.60 -18.33
CA ASN A 91 -6.55 -12.54 -19.18
C ASN A 91 -5.26 -12.44 -18.35
N SER A 92 -4.25 -13.20 -18.73
CA SER A 92 -2.93 -13.29 -18.09
C SER A 92 -2.89 -14.00 -16.73
N LEU A 93 -4.02 -14.44 -16.19
CA LEU A 93 -4.06 -15.26 -14.97
C LEU A 93 -3.89 -16.75 -15.31
N GLN A 94 -3.06 -17.45 -14.53
CA GLN A 94 -2.81 -18.88 -14.70
C GLN A 94 -3.85 -19.75 -13.96
N TYR A 95 -4.27 -19.30 -12.77
CA TYR A 95 -5.24 -20.00 -11.92
C TYR A 95 -6.35 -19.04 -11.45
N PRO A 96 -7.09 -18.39 -12.36
CA PRO A 96 -8.00 -17.31 -12.04
C PRO A 96 -9.03 -17.69 -10.98
N LEU A 97 -9.74 -18.80 -11.16
CA LEU A 97 -10.79 -19.21 -10.24
C LEU A 97 -10.25 -19.48 -8.83
N SER A 98 -9.12 -20.19 -8.71
CA SER A 98 -8.51 -20.48 -7.40
C SER A 98 -8.02 -19.21 -6.71
N THR A 99 -7.39 -18.30 -7.44
CA THR A 99 -6.85 -17.04 -6.89
C THR A 99 -7.98 -16.12 -6.44
N ILE A 100 -8.97 -15.91 -7.30
CA ILE A 100 -10.11 -15.02 -7.04
C ILE A 100 -10.95 -15.56 -5.87
N SER A 101 -11.23 -16.87 -5.81
CA SER A 101 -11.97 -17.48 -4.71
C SER A 101 -11.24 -17.33 -3.37
N ASN A 102 -9.91 -17.53 -3.32
CA ASN A 102 -9.15 -17.33 -2.09
C ASN A 102 -9.20 -15.86 -1.61
N LEU A 103 -9.06 -14.89 -2.52
CA LEU A 103 -9.14 -13.46 -2.18
C LEU A 103 -10.55 -13.07 -1.74
N PHE A 104 -11.57 -13.66 -2.34
CA PHE A 104 -12.96 -13.50 -1.91
C PHE A 104 -13.16 -13.96 -0.46
N PHE A 105 -12.71 -15.17 -0.13
CA PHE A 105 -12.81 -15.70 1.24
C PHE A 105 -12.03 -14.84 2.23
N VAL A 106 -10.84 -14.36 1.87
CA VAL A 106 -10.09 -13.42 2.72
C VAL A 106 -10.86 -12.15 2.99
N ASN A 107 -11.49 -11.57 1.98
CA ASN A 107 -12.33 -10.39 2.15
C ASN A 107 -13.50 -10.66 3.11
N ILE A 108 -14.18 -11.80 2.98
CA ILE A 108 -15.24 -12.22 3.91
C ILE A 108 -14.71 -12.36 5.33
N ILE A 109 -13.50 -12.94 5.51
CA ILE A 109 -12.87 -13.09 6.83
C ILE A 109 -12.52 -11.74 7.45
N LEU A 110 -12.02 -10.78 6.66
CA LEU A 110 -11.75 -9.42 7.15
C LEU A 110 -13.04 -8.74 7.63
N ILE A 111 -14.12 -8.85 6.86
CA ILE A 111 -15.43 -8.34 7.25
C ILE A 111 -15.94 -9.04 8.52
N PHE A 112 -15.75 -10.36 8.63
CA PHE A 112 -16.13 -11.14 9.79
C PHE A 112 -15.31 -10.77 11.03
N ALA A 113 -13.97 -10.62 10.90
CA ALA A 113 -13.08 -10.15 11.97
C ALA A 113 -13.51 -8.77 12.49
N HIS A 114 -13.82 -7.84 11.59
CA HIS A 114 -14.33 -6.53 11.96
C HIS A 114 -15.72 -6.62 12.63
N SER A 115 -16.56 -7.54 12.19
CA SER A 115 -17.88 -7.78 12.80
C SER A 115 -17.77 -8.33 14.23
N ILE A 116 -16.79 -9.22 14.49
CA ILE A 116 -16.47 -9.70 15.86
C ILE A 116 -15.98 -8.53 16.69
N TYR A 117 -14.99 -7.77 16.18
CA TYR A 117 -14.46 -6.60 16.87
C TYR A 117 -15.56 -5.62 17.29
N LYS A 118 -16.41 -5.23 16.37
CA LYS A 118 -17.50 -4.27 16.56
C LYS A 118 -18.55 -4.73 17.59
N LYS A 119 -18.79 -6.04 17.71
CA LYS A 119 -19.80 -6.60 18.63
C LYS A 119 -19.25 -6.90 20.02
N ASN A 120 -17.94 -7.02 20.17
CA ASN A 120 -17.31 -7.40 21.45
C ASN A 120 -17.01 -6.17 22.30
N ILE A 121 -17.73 -6.05 23.42
CA ILE A 121 -17.58 -4.93 24.37
C ILE A 121 -16.15 -4.83 24.91
N ASN A 122 -15.46 -5.94 25.14
CA ASN A 122 -14.09 -5.91 25.66
C ASN A 122 -13.11 -5.30 24.65
N PHE A 123 -13.28 -5.59 23.35
CA PHE A 123 -12.44 -5.00 22.31
C PHE A 123 -12.74 -3.51 22.15
N LEU A 124 -14.00 -3.10 22.22
CA LEU A 124 -14.39 -1.69 22.20
C LEU A 124 -13.83 -0.94 23.40
N ASN A 125 -13.92 -1.52 24.61
CA ASN A 125 -13.34 -0.95 25.82
C ASN A 125 -11.81 -0.84 25.72
N LEU A 126 -11.14 -1.80 25.09
CA LEU A 126 -9.69 -1.73 24.88
C LEU A 126 -9.33 -0.58 23.93
N SER A 127 -10.07 -0.43 22.82
CA SER A 127 -9.89 0.72 21.90
C SER A 127 -10.10 2.06 22.64
N LEU A 128 -11.13 2.15 23.50
CA LEU A 128 -11.38 3.34 24.31
C LEU A 128 -10.26 3.60 25.34
N LYS A 129 -9.71 2.58 25.99
CA LYS A 129 -8.57 2.71 26.90
C LYS A 129 -7.34 3.24 26.18
N ILE A 130 -7.01 2.67 25.00
CA ILE A 130 -5.90 3.17 24.16
C ILE A 130 -6.15 4.63 23.76
N ARG A 131 -7.34 4.97 23.31
CA ARG A 131 -7.71 6.36 22.98
C ARG A 131 -7.53 7.31 24.15
N ASN A 132 -7.93 6.92 25.36
CA ASN A 132 -7.78 7.74 26.55
C ASN A 132 -6.31 7.92 26.95
N LEU A 133 -5.47 6.90 26.78
CA LEU A 133 -4.02 7.02 26.92
C LEU A 133 -3.45 8.02 25.90
N LEU A 134 -3.85 7.92 24.64
CA LEU A 134 -3.43 8.86 23.58
C LEU A 134 -3.88 10.30 23.91
N LYS A 135 -5.09 10.49 24.43
CA LYS A 135 -5.56 11.80 24.92
C LYS A 135 -4.69 12.31 26.08
N LYS A 136 -4.38 11.46 27.06
CA LYS A 136 -3.53 11.80 28.20
C LYS A 136 -2.14 12.27 27.76
N TYR A 137 -1.56 11.64 26.76
CA TYR A 137 -0.27 12.03 26.17
C TYR A 137 -0.37 13.10 25.09
N LYS A 138 -1.53 13.81 24.97
CA LYS A 138 -1.78 14.91 24.04
C LYS A 138 -1.61 14.55 22.56
N PHE A 139 -1.77 13.29 22.19
CA PHE A 139 -1.72 12.85 20.77
C PHE A 139 -2.91 13.34 19.92
N TYR A 140 -3.91 13.97 20.54
CA TYR A 140 -5.02 14.65 19.88
C TYR A 140 -4.92 16.19 19.98
N ASP A 141 -4.01 16.72 20.82
CA ASP A 141 -3.84 18.13 21.06
C ASP A 141 -2.65 18.67 20.27
N TYR A 142 -2.93 19.58 19.33
CA TYR A 142 -1.93 20.10 18.41
C TYR A 142 -1.79 21.60 18.61
N THR A 143 -1.10 21.95 19.63
CA THR A 143 -0.83 23.36 19.93
C THR A 143 0.50 23.85 19.35
N ASN A 144 1.41 22.93 19.00
CA ASN A 144 2.76 23.33 18.58
C ASN A 144 3.13 22.82 17.17
N ILE A 145 2.89 23.65 16.15
CA ILE A 145 3.27 23.39 14.77
C ILE A 145 4.79 23.29 14.59
N ASN A 146 5.56 23.99 15.43
CA ASN A 146 7.02 23.97 15.30
C ASN A 146 7.57 22.56 15.54
N PHE A 147 6.90 21.76 16.37
CA PHE A 147 7.24 20.37 16.58
C PHE A 147 7.05 19.54 15.29
N PHE A 148 6.00 19.80 14.51
CA PHE A 148 5.81 19.12 13.22
C PHE A 148 6.88 19.52 12.20
N TYR A 149 7.23 20.80 12.12
CA TYR A 149 8.33 21.23 11.26
C TYR A 149 9.67 20.61 11.67
N PHE A 150 9.91 20.47 12.96
CA PHE A 150 11.08 19.76 13.49
C PHE A 150 11.10 18.31 13.04
N LEU A 151 9.99 17.56 13.20
CA LEU A 151 9.90 16.16 12.76
C LEU A 151 10.09 16.02 11.24
N VAL A 152 9.50 16.90 10.46
CA VAL A 152 9.66 16.93 8.99
C VAL A 152 11.11 17.21 8.62
N PHE A 153 11.76 18.16 9.29
CA PHE A 153 13.17 18.46 9.07
C PHE A 153 14.06 17.23 9.31
N PHE A 154 13.90 16.55 10.44
CA PHE A 154 14.66 15.32 10.74
C PHE A 154 14.33 14.18 9.78
N ALA A 155 13.08 14.08 9.31
CA ALA A 155 12.73 13.10 8.28
C ALA A 155 13.44 13.37 6.95
N PHE A 156 13.50 14.63 6.51
CA PHE A 156 14.27 15.02 5.35
C PHE A 156 15.75 14.77 5.57
N LEU A 157 16.30 15.17 6.70
CA LEU A 157 17.71 14.95 7.04
C LEU A 157 18.04 13.45 7.03
N SER A 158 17.17 12.60 7.57
CA SER A 158 17.30 11.15 7.49
C SER A 158 17.32 10.63 6.06
N LYS A 159 16.47 11.15 5.19
CA LYS A 159 16.44 10.75 3.78
C LYS A 159 17.62 11.29 2.99
N PHE A 160 17.94 12.57 3.18
CA PHE A 160 19.05 13.22 2.46
C PHE A 160 20.44 12.80 2.95
N SER A 161 20.59 12.29 4.17
CA SER A 161 21.86 11.70 4.63
C SER A 161 22.34 10.55 3.75
N TYR A 162 21.44 9.91 3.02
CA TYR A 162 21.80 8.91 2.00
C TYR A 162 22.57 9.52 0.82
N PHE A 163 22.32 10.79 0.46
CA PHE A 163 22.99 11.44 -0.66
C PHE A 163 24.36 11.97 -0.32
N ALA A 164 24.53 12.44 0.91
CA ALA A 164 25.79 13.06 1.31
C ALA A 164 26.97 12.07 1.36
N PHE A 165 26.69 10.76 1.41
CA PHE A 165 27.69 9.72 1.71
C PHE A 165 27.72 8.55 0.73
N SER A 166 26.91 8.55 -0.33
CA SER A 166 26.95 7.50 -1.36
C SER A 166 27.08 8.11 -2.74
N SER A 167 28.16 7.79 -3.43
CA SER A 167 28.40 8.24 -4.81
C SER A 167 27.58 7.45 -5.83
N THR A 168 27.20 6.22 -5.51
CA THR A 168 26.44 5.33 -6.39
C THR A 168 25.29 4.63 -5.65
N LEU A 169 24.28 4.20 -6.40
CA LEU A 169 23.14 3.41 -5.87
C LEU A 169 23.58 2.06 -5.27
N GLN A 170 24.69 1.48 -5.73
CA GLN A 170 25.26 0.25 -5.19
C GLN A 170 25.85 0.42 -3.80
N GLU A 171 26.49 1.55 -3.52
CA GLU A 171 27.04 1.85 -2.17
C GLU A 171 25.95 2.04 -1.13
N GLN A 172 24.70 2.37 -1.56
CA GLN A 172 23.56 2.49 -0.65
C GLN A 172 23.14 1.16 -0.03
N THR A 173 23.50 0.04 -0.64
CA THR A 173 23.17 -1.32 -0.17
C THR A 173 24.27 -1.95 0.67
N LEU A 174 25.46 -1.33 0.75
CA LEU A 174 26.62 -1.92 1.41
C LEU A 174 26.54 -1.84 2.95
N ARG A 175 27.10 -2.87 3.58
CA ARG A 175 26.95 -3.35 4.95
C ARG A 175 27.42 -2.40 6.07
N ASN A 176 28.17 -1.35 5.79
CA ASN A 176 28.76 -0.47 6.80
C ASN A 176 28.02 0.87 6.89
N GLN A 177 26.79 0.86 7.42
CA GLN A 177 26.07 2.10 7.67
C GLN A 177 26.53 2.71 9.00
N PRO A 178 26.86 4.02 9.04
CA PRO A 178 27.25 4.69 10.28
C PRO A 178 26.07 4.74 11.26
N LEU A 179 26.37 4.67 12.54
CA LEU A 179 25.40 4.52 13.66
C LEU A 179 24.33 5.63 13.69
N TYR A 180 24.70 6.87 13.31
CA TYR A 180 23.74 7.99 13.23
C TYR A 180 22.64 7.77 12.20
N ARG A 181 22.89 6.98 11.17
CA ARG A 181 21.93 6.63 10.11
C ARG A 181 20.81 5.74 10.64
N ASP A 182 21.13 4.82 11.54
CA ASP A 182 20.15 3.98 12.21
C ASP A 182 19.29 4.79 13.19
N LEU A 183 19.88 5.76 13.88
CA LEU A 183 19.16 6.69 14.76
C LEU A 183 18.20 7.58 13.96
N LEU A 184 18.63 8.10 12.83
CA LEU A 184 17.78 8.92 11.95
C LEU A 184 16.70 8.08 11.22
N ALA A 185 16.89 6.76 11.10
CA ALA A 185 15.95 5.90 10.40
C ALA A 185 14.54 5.93 11.01
N GLY A 186 14.42 6.13 12.32
CA GLY A 186 13.14 6.29 13.02
C GLY A 186 12.32 7.49 12.55
N PHE A 187 12.99 8.56 12.07
CA PHE A 187 12.30 9.76 11.59
C PHE A 187 11.78 9.66 10.15
N ARG A 188 12.17 8.63 9.39
CA ARG A 188 11.77 8.49 7.96
C ARG A 188 10.26 8.49 7.73
N PHE A 189 9.49 8.00 8.69
CA PHE A 189 8.03 7.96 8.58
C PHE A 189 7.39 9.36 8.58
N PHE A 190 8.03 10.33 9.23
CA PHE A 190 7.52 11.69 9.33
C PHE A 190 7.65 12.51 8.03
N ILE A 191 8.27 11.95 6.99
CA ILE A 191 8.40 12.63 5.69
C ILE A 191 7.04 12.97 5.07
N PHE A 192 5.98 12.25 5.42
CA PHE A 192 4.62 12.47 4.92
C PHE A 192 3.79 13.43 5.80
N LEU A 193 4.33 13.92 6.90
CA LEU A 193 3.64 14.91 7.73
C LEU A 193 3.14 16.16 6.97
N PRO A 194 3.83 16.69 5.96
CA PRO A 194 3.30 17.79 5.16
C PRO A 194 1.95 17.49 4.50
N VAL A 195 1.68 16.26 4.13
CA VAL A 195 0.37 15.85 3.58
C VAL A 195 -0.74 16.00 4.63
N ILE A 196 -0.43 15.75 5.91
CA ILE A 196 -1.37 15.97 7.03
C ILE A 196 -1.72 17.44 7.17
N LEU A 197 -0.69 18.29 7.06
CA LEU A 197 -0.86 19.71 7.29
C LEU A 197 -1.92 20.30 6.34
N VAL A 198 -2.06 19.75 5.11
CA VAL A 198 -3.11 20.12 4.16
C VAL A 198 -4.51 19.95 4.76
N PHE A 199 -4.71 18.89 5.53
CA PHE A 199 -6.01 18.53 6.09
C PHE A 199 -6.12 18.78 7.59
N PHE A 200 -5.12 19.42 8.19
CA PHE A 200 -4.99 19.56 9.63
C PHE A 200 -6.25 20.15 10.29
N LYS A 201 -6.80 21.24 9.73
CA LYS A 201 -8.02 21.88 10.22
C LYS A 201 -9.21 20.92 10.27
N TYR A 202 -9.32 20.04 9.28
CA TYR A 202 -10.43 19.09 9.19
C TYR A 202 -10.23 17.89 10.10
N LEU A 203 -8.97 17.48 10.31
CA LEU A 203 -8.62 16.35 11.16
C LEU A 203 -8.78 16.68 12.65
N THR A 204 -8.33 17.86 13.07
CA THR A 204 -8.27 18.24 14.49
C THR A 204 -9.47 19.05 14.93
N LYS A 205 -10.25 19.62 13.99
CA LYS A 205 -11.33 20.59 14.26
C LYS A 205 -10.91 21.78 15.12
N THR A 206 -9.65 22.11 15.13
CA THR A 206 -9.15 23.31 15.79
C THR A 206 -9.46 24.52 14.92
N GLU A 207 -9.98 25.58 15.54
CA GLU A 207 -10.25 26.88 14.88
C GLU A 207 -8.95 27.66 14.55
N ASN A 208 -7.81 27.10 14.93
CA ASN A 208 -6.52 27.71 14.66
C ASN A 208 -6.40 27.97 13.16
N ASN A 209 -6.22 29.25 12.81
CA ASN A 209 -6.05 29.75 11.45
C ASN A 209 -4.73 29.29 10.83
N PHE A 210 -4.52 28.00 10.76
CA PHE A 210 -3.42 27.38 10.03
C PHE A 210 -3.64 27.59 8.54
N LYS A 211 -3.19 28.72 8.04
CA LYS A 211 -3.07 28.95 6.60
C LYS A 211 -1.72 28.36 6.17
N ILE A 212 -1.76 27.10 5.72
CA ILE A 212 -0.62 26.55 5.03
C ILE A 212 -0.51 27.28 3.70
N ASN A 213 0.68 27.81 3.45
CA ASN A 213 0.96 28.41 2.16
C ASN A 213 0.93 27.32 1.09
N ASN A 214 0.12 27.49 0.04
CA ASN A 214 0.07 26.56 -1.09
C ASN A 214 1.46 26.33 -1.69
N PHE A 215 2.33 27.35 -1.66
CA PHE A 215 3.72 27.24 -2.07
C PHE A 215 4.49 26.15 -1.30
N PHE A 216 4.26 26.02 0.00
CA PHE A 216 4.92 24.97 0.81
C PHE A 216 4.53 23.56 0.35
N ILE A 217 3.28 23.34 -0.05
CA ILE A 217 2.80 22.05 -0.56
C ILE A 217 3.43 21.74 -1.91
N PHE A 218 3.45 22.70 -2.83
CA PHE A 218 4.10 22.55 -4.13
C PHE A 218 5.60 22.29 -3.98
N PHE A 219 6.26 23.04 -3.10
CA PHE A 219 7.67 22.84 -2.80
C PHE A 219 7.92 21.42 -2.24
N PHE A 220 7.11 20.96 -1.29
CA PHE A 220 7.22 19.60 -0.74
C PHE A 220 7.10 18.53 -1.82
N TYR A 221 6.08 18.59 -2.67
CA TYR A 221 5.92 17.63 -3.76
C TYR A 221 7.03 17.73 -4.80
N GLY A 222 7.51 18.93 -5.09
CA GLY A 222 8.67 19.13 -5.94
C GLY A 222 9.94 18.47 -5.38
N VAL A 223 10.21 18.66 -4.09
CA VAL A 223 11.37 18.04 -3.40
C VAL A 223 11.26 16.52 -3.36
N ILE A 224 10.07 15.98 -3.03
CA ILE A 224 9.85 14.52 -3.04
C ILE A 224 10.00 13.95 -4.45
N PHE A 225 9.51 14.64 -5.46
CA PHE A 225 9.64 14.21 -6.84
C PHE A 225 11.11 14.17 -7.26
N LEU A 226 11.87 15.25 -7.05
CA LEU A 226 13.31 15.30 -7.33
C LEU A 226 14.10 14.26 -6.56
N TYR A 227 13.73 14.04 -5.30
CA TYR A 227 14.32 12.99 -4.49
C TYR A 227 14.03 11.60 -5.06
N SER A 228 12.79 11.34 -5.47
CA SER A 228 12.39 10.07 -6.09
C SER A 228 13.14 9.81 -7.40
N LEU A 229 13.35 10.86 -8.21
CA LEU A 229 14.20 10.80 -9.40
C LEU A 229 15.63 10.44 -9.07
N SER A 230 16.20 11.11 -8.10
CA SER A 230 17.63 10.95 -7.75
C SER A 230 17.98 9.55 -7.23
N ILE A 231 17.10 8.92 -6.47
CA ILE A 231 17.28 7.53 -5.97
C ILE A 231 16.67 6.47 -6.88
N ASN A 232 16.10 6.88 -8.01
CA ASN A 232 15.39 6.02 -8.93
C ASN A 232 14.30 5.15 -8.23
N ASN A 233 13.58 5.75 -7.27
CA ASN A 233 12.53 5.11 -6.50
C ASN A 233 11.24 5.93 -6.55
N ARG A 234 10.30 5.46 -7.38
CA ARG A 234 9.00 6.09 -7.58
C ARG A 234 8.04 5.97 -6.39
N SER A 235 8.25 5.00 -5.48
CA SER A 235 7.27 4.69 -4.43
C SER A 235 7.01 5.90 -3.52
N LEU A 236 8.05 6.63 -3.11
CA LEU A 236 7.89 7.76 -2.21
C LEU A 236 6.95 8.85 -2.77
N PHE A 237 7.06 9.14 -4.06
CA PHE A 237 6.19 10.12 -4.71
C PHE A 237 4.75 9.63 -4.84
N PHE A 238 4.57 8.40 -5.34
CA PHE A 238 3.22 7.82 -5.51
C PHE A 238 2.55 7.54 -4.17
N ASP A 239 3.28 7.10 -3.15
CA ASP A 239 2.75 6.87 -1.81
C ASP A 239 2.26 8.17 -1.17
N SER A 240 2.95 9.28 -1.39
CA SER A 240 2.52 10.59 -0.90
C SER A 240 1.21 11.07 -1.57
N LEU A 241 1.06 10.83 -2.87
CA LEU A 241 -0.17 11.13 -3.61
C LEU A 241 -1.34 10.22 -3.18
N LEU A 242 -1.07 8.92 -3.05
CA LEU A 242 -2.07 7.97 -2.57
C LEU A 242 -2.56 8.35 -1.18
N LEU A 243 -1.65 8.70 -0.28
CA LEU A 243 -1.99 9.14 1.07
C LEU A 243 -2.88 10.38 1.08
N LEU A 244 -2.58 11.37 0.22
CA LEU A 244 -3.41 12.56 0.07
C LEU A 244 -4.83 12.20 -0.36
N ILE A 245 -4.96 11.29 -1.34
CA ILE A 245 -6.26 10.80 -1.82
C ILE A 245 -7.01 10.07 -0.70
N LEU A 246 -6.33 9.20 0.05
CA LEU A 246 -6.95 8.41 1.13
C LEU A 246 -7.49 9.29 2.25
N ILE A 247 -6.72 10.30 2.68
CA ILE A 247 -7.18 11.24 3.72
C ILE A 247 -8.35 12.06 3.20
N PHE A 248 -8.25 12.55 1.95
CA PHE A 248 -9.36 13.26 1.33
C PHE A 248 -10.65 12.42 1.30
N LEU A 249 -10.58 11.17 0.86
CA LEU A 249 -11.73 10.25 0.83
C LEU A 249 -12.30 10.00 2.23
N LEU A 250 -11.44 9.80 3.23
CA LEU A 250 -11.86 9.61 4.62
C LEU A 250 -12.65 10.81 5.14
N LEU A 251 -12.12 12.02 4.94
CA LEU A 251 -12.77 13.26 5.38
C LEU A 251 -14.03 13.58 4.58
N PHE A 252 -14.04 13.27 3.30
CA PHE A 252 -15.18 13.38 2.41
C PHE A 252 -16.33 12.46 2.85
N PHE A 253 -16.06 11.19 3.16
CA PHE A 253 -17.06 10.23 3.62
C PHE A 253 -17.66 10.58 5.00
N LEU A 254 -16.92 11.32 5.82
CA LEU A 254 -17.39 11.81 7.11
C LEU A 254 -18.10 13.18 7.03
N ASP A 255 -18.31 13.72 5.82
CA ASP A 255 -18.86 15.08 5.57
C ASP A 255 -18.08 16.19 6.30
N LEU A 256 -16.79 15.97 6.58
CA LEU A 256 -15.90 16.98 7.15
C LEU A 256 -15.42 17.98 6.08
N ILE A 257 -15.32 17.52 4.84
CA ILE A 257 -15.09 18.35 3.66
C ILE A 257 -16.35 18.31 2.81
N ILE A 258 -17.01 19.46 2.68
CA ILE A 258 -18.24 19.59 1.88
C ILE A 258 -17.91 20.24 0.55
N ILE A 259 -18.14 19.52 -0.54
CA ILE A 259 -18.01 20.06 -1.89
C ILE A 259 -19.38 20.64 -2.29
N LYS A 260 -19.56 21.96 -2.06
CA LYS A 260 -20.85 22.65 -2.26
C LYS A 260 -21.28 22.81 -3.73
N LYS A 261 -20.35 22.75 -4.70
CA LYS A 261 -20.63 22.86 -6.14
C LYS A 261 -19.83 21.79 -6.91
N LEU A 262 -20.44 20.61 -6.99
CA LEU A 262 -19.80 19.43 -7.55
C LEU A 262 -19.69 19.44 -9.08
N SER A 263 -20.52 20.22 -9.78
CA SER A 263 -20.77 19.97 -11.20
C SER A 263 -19.62 20.32 -12.15
N PHE A 264 -19.02 21.51 -12.02
CA PHE A 264 -18.07 21.96 -13.05
C PHE A 264 -16.60 21.71 -12.66
N LYS A 265 -16.22 21.92 -11.40
CA LYS A 265 -14.84 21.71 -10.95
C LYS A 265 -14.44 20.22 -10.94
N ILE A 266 -15.39 19.33 -10.62
CA ILE A 266 -15.16 17.88 -10.68
C ILE A 266 -15.14 17.40 -12.13
N PHE A 267 -15.98 17.91 -12.99
CA PHE A 267 -15.91 17.63 -14.40
C PHE A 267 -14.56 18.03 -15.01
N ILE A 268 -14.06 19.21 -14.68
CA ILE A 268 -12.69 19.64 -15.07
C ILE A 268 -11.64 18.72 -14.44
N LEU A 269 -11.78 18.33 -13.17
CA LEU A 269 -10.83 17.45 -12.51
C LEU A 269 -10.83 16.05 -13.12
N ILE A 270 -11.99 15.51 -13.49
CA ILE A 270 -12.11 14.24 -14.23
C ILE A 270 -11.47 14.37 -15.63
N ILE A 271 -11.73 15.45 -16.35
CA ILE A 271 -11.10 15.70 -17.67
C ILE A 271 -9.57 15.83 -17.53
N LEU A 272 -9.07 16.43 -16.46
CA LEU A 272 -7.63 16.54 -16.18
C LEU A 272 -7.00 15.22 -15.73
N ILE A 273 -7.76 14.32 -15.13
CA ILE A 273 -7.27 13.00 -14.71
C ILE A 273 -6.95 12.12 -15.92
N PHE A 274 -7.73 12.15 -17.00
CA PHE A 274 -7.49 11.32 -18.19
C PHE A 274 -6.11 11.57 -18.84
N PRO A 275 -5.71 12.80 -19.20
CA PRO A 275 -4.36 13.04 -19.70
C PRO A 275 -3.28 12.83 -18.63
N SER A 276 -3.61 13.01 -17.34
CA SER A 276 -2.65 12.76 -16.25
C SER A 276 -2.34 11.28 -16.07
N ILE A 277 -3.25 10.36 -16.40
CA ILE A 277 -2.98 8.91 -16.36
C ILE A 277 -1.87 8.56 -17.36
N ASN A 278 -1.93 9.07 -18.58
CA ASN A 278 -0.88 8.85 -19.59
C ASN A 278 0.44 9.49 -19.18
N PHE A 279 0.40 10.66 -18.52
CA PHE A 279 1.60 11.31 -18.01
C PHE A 279 2.20 10.54 -16.81
N ILE A 280 1.36 10.04 -15.92
CA ILE A 280 1.77 9.17 -14.79
C ILE A 280 2.37 7.87 -15.31
N GLU A 281 1.81 7.30 -16.37
CA GLU A 281 2.36 6.12 -17.04
C GLU A 281 3.74 6.39 -17.60
N LYS A 282 3.93 7.48 -18.35
CA LYS A 282 5.24 7.89 -18.88
C LYS A 282 6.27 8.06 -17.75
N ILE A 283 5.91 8.74 -16.67
CA ILE A 283 6.78 8.88 -15.50
C ILE A 283 7.12 7.51 -14.90
N SER A 284 6.12 6.65 -14.69
CA SER A 284 6.30 5.32 -14.11
C SER A 284 7.21 4.44 -14.96
N THR A 285 7.00 4.45 -16.29
CA THR A 285 7.81 3.68 -17.26
C THR A 285 9.23 4.20 -17.31
N ASN A 286 9.43 5.52 -17.28
CA ASN A 286 10.77 6.12 -17.24
C ASN A 286 11.57 5.71 -16.00
N PHE A 287 10.94 5.66 -14.83
CA PHE A 287 11.59 5.14 -13.63
C PHE A 287 12.03 3.67 -13.80
N LEU A 288 11.24 2.86 -14.52
CA LEU A 288 11.62 1.46 -14.79
C LEU A 288 12.79 1.38 -15.75
N ILE A 289 12.77 2.17 -16.82
CA ILE A 289 13.85 2.24 -17.82
C ILE A 289 15.17 2.65 -17.16
N GLU A 290 15.15 3.73 -16.40
CA GLU A 290 16.33 4.22 -15.68
C GLU A 290 16.90 3.16 -14.73
N ARG A 291 16.04 2.49 -13.98
CA ARG A 291 16.46 1.47 -13.03
C ARG A 291 17.07 0.23 -13.68
N THR A 292 16.62 -0.14 -14.87
CA THR A 292 17.08 -1.36 -15.54
C THR A 292 18.30 -1.14 -16.41
N LEU A 293 18.35 0.00 -17.11
CA LEU A 293 19.40 0.27 -18.08
C LEU A 293 20.61 1.00 -17.47
N TYR A 294 20.42 1.73 -16.38
CA TYR A 294 21.41 2.71 -15.92
C TYR A 294 21.71 2.62 -14.43
N LYS A 295 22.06 1.41 -13.96
CA LYS A 295 22.29 1.12 -12.54
C LYS A 295 23.46 1.89 -11.89
N ASP A 296 24.46 2.27 -12.69
CA ASP A 296 25.74 2.79 -12.20
C ASP A 296 25.93 4.30 -12.40
N ARG A 297 24.84 5.02 -12.72
CA ARG A 297 24.89 6.47 -12.95
C ARG A 297 24.90 7.29 -11.66
N THR A 298 25.52 8.45 -11.75
CA THR A 298 25.48 9.49 -10.71
C THR A 298 24.11 10.18 -10.69
N ILE A 299 23.80 10.84 -9.57
CA ILE A 299 22.51 11.55 -9.38
C ILE A 299 22.24 12.60 -10.47
N PRO A 300 23.19 13.48 -10.85
CA PRO A 300 22.97 14.46 -11.94
C PRO A 300 22.69 13.80 -13.29
N GLU A 301 23.38 12.69 -13.58
CA GLU A 301 23.16 11.93 -14.82
C GLU A 301 21.77 11.30 -14.85
N ASN A 302 21.26 10.78 -13.74
CA ASN A 302 19.91 10.23 -13.64
C ASN A 302 18.84 11.31 -13.90
N ILE A 303 19.00 12.50 -13.34
CA ILE A 303 18.04 13.60 -13.55
C ILE A 303 18.04 14.05 -15.03
N LYS A 304 19.23 14.16 -15.62
CA LYS A 304 19.37 14.57 -17.03
C LYS A 304 18.80 13.51 -17.99
N SER A 305 19.10 12.24 -17.77
CA SER A 305 18.62 11.13 -18.61
C SER A 305 17.13 10.93 -18.47
N PHE A 306 16.56 11.06 -17.27
CA PHE A 306 15.12 10.99 -17.05
C PHE A 306 14.37 12.03 -17.88
N GLY A 307 14.86 13.28 -17.92
CA GLY A 307 14.30 14.32 -18.79
C GLY A 307 14.36 13.95 -20.27
N ALA A 308 15.51 13.43 -20.74
CA ALA A 308 15.68 13.01 -22.12
C ALA A 308 14.75 11.85 -22.51
N ILE A 309 14.56 10.87 -21.64
CA ILE A 309 13.69 9.70 -21.87
C ILE A 309 12.20 10.12 -21.82
N LEU A 310 11.81 11.04 -20.91
CA LEU A 310 10.43 11.50 -20.78
C LEU A 310 9.87 12.08 -22.08
N PHE A 311 10.73 12.73 -22.88
CA PHE A 311 10.36 13.34 -24.15
C PHE A 311 10.67 12.47 -25.38
N SER A 312 11.22 11.24 -25.18
CA SER A 312 11.59 10.31 -26.25
C SER A 312 10.65 9.11 -26.32
N ASN A 313 9.72 9.09 -27.26
CA ASN A 313 8.80 7.95 -27.45
C ASN A 313 9.53 6.68 -27.94
N LYS A 314 10.58 6.81 -28.75
CA LYS A 314 11.32 5.66 -29.33
C LYS A 314 12.00 4.79 -28.25
N ASN A 315 12.55 5.39 -27.23
CA ASN A 315 13.18 4.66 -26.14
C ASN A 315 12.16 3.90 -25.28
N GLN A 316 10.94 4.45 -25.14
CA GLN A 316 9.85 3.79 -24.41
C GLN A 316 9.36 2.54 -25.15
N GLU A 317 9.14 2.62 -26.46
CA GLU A 317 8.70 1.48 -27.27
C GLU A 317 9.72 0.33 -27.29
N ASN A 318 11.00 0.64 -27.44
CA ASN A 318 12.07 -0.36 -27.40
C ASN A 318 12.18 -1.03 -26.02
N TYR A 319 11.97 -0.25 -24.94
CA TYR A 319 11.98 -0.80 -23.60
C TYR A 319 10.79 -1.73 -23.32
N ILE A 320 9.60 -1.37 -23.78
CA ILE A 320 8.40 -2.21 -23.64
C ILE A 320 8.62 -3.55 -24.39
N LYS A 321 9.14 -3.51 -25.61
CA LYS A 321 9.48 -4.74 -26.36
C LYS A 321 10.52 -5.60 -25.65
N ASN A 322 11.55 -4.99 -25.05
CA ASN A 322 12.56 -5.71 -24.27
C ASN A 322 12.01 -6.28 -22.96
N LEU A 323 11.07 -5.57 -22.31
CA LEU A 323 10.39 -6.09 -21.12
C LEU A 323 9.52 -7.30 -21.45
N ASP A 324 8.77 -7.27 -22.54
CA ASP A 324 7.93 -8.39 -22.98
C ASP A 324 8.80 -9.62 -23.29
N TYR A 325 9.96 -9.42 -23.92
CA TYR A 325 10.93 -10.49 -24.13
C TYR A 325 11.50 -11.04 -22.81
N LEU A 326 11.91 -10.18 -21.88
CA LEU A 326 12.42 -10.59 -20.56
C LEU A 326 11.33 -11.28 -19.71
N ASN A 327 10.10 -10.82 -19.81
CA ASN A 327 8.96 -11.44 -19.12
C ASN A 327 8.61 -12.83 -19.71
N SER A 328 8.81 -13.00 -21.02
CA SER A 328 8.60 -14.31 -21.67
C SER A 328 9.65 -15.36 -21.27
N LEU A 329 10.85 -14.91 -20.92
CA LEU A 329 11.93 -15.80 -20.43
C LEU A 329 11.82 -16.12 -18.93
N ASN A 330 11.12 -15.29 -18.16
CA ASN A 330 10.91 -15.49 -16.74
C ASN A 330 9.44 -15.84 -16.49
N TYR A 331 9.15 -16.93 -15.79
CA TYR A 331 7.81 -17.33 -15.34
C TYR A 331 7.10 -16.29 -14.44
N TRP A 332 7.67 -15.09 -14.30
CA TRP A 332 7.18 -14.01 -13.47
C TRP A 332 6.74 -12.82 -14.33
N ASN A 333 5.43 -12.71 -14.55
CA ASN A 333 4.83 -11.58 -15.25
C ASN A 333 4.18 -10.63 -14.22
N GLU A 334 4.52 -9.35 -14.26
CA GLU A 334 3.87 -8.30 -13.45
C GLU A 334 2.91 -7.44 -14.29
N ASN A 335 2.80 -7.68 -15.59
CA ASN A 335 2.00 -6.87 -16.53
C ASN A 335 0.59 -7.43 -16.67
N TYR A 336 -0.26 -7.14 -15.69
CA TYR A 336 -1.69 -7.46 -15.75
C TYR A 336 -2.47 -6.43 -16.58
N TYR A 337 -2.06 -5.19 -16.48
CA TYR A 337 -2.60 -4.07 -17.25
C TYR A 337 -1.57 -3.59 -18.27
N SER A 338 -2.07 -3.06 -19.41
CA SER A 338 -1.24 -2.40 -20.41
C SER A 338 -0.51 -1.19 -19.82
N ASN A 339 -1.18 -0.47 -18.92
CA ASN A 339 -0.65 0.67 -18.21
C ASN A 339 0.17 0.24 -16.98
N SER A 340 1.46 0.58 -16.95
CA SER A 340 2.39 0.20 -15.86
C SER A 340 2.04 0.79 -14.50
N ALA A 341 1.32 1.92 -14.44
CA ALA A 341 0.86 2.52 -13.20
C ALA A 341 -0.31 1.72 -12.60
N LEU A 342 -1.23 1.21 -13.44
CA LEU A 342 -2.36 0.41 -12.98
C LEU A 342 -1.92 -0.93 -12.36
N ASN A 343 -0.79 -1.50 -12.82
CA ASN A 343 -0.18 -2.69 -12.23
C ASN A 343 0.26 -2.50 -10.76
N ARG A 344 0.29 -1.27 -10.27
CA ARG A 344 0.58 -0.95 -8.86
C ARG A 344 -0.67 -0.63 -8.04
N ILE A 345 -1.76 -0.27 -8.72
CA ILE A 345 -3.04 0.02 -8.07
C ILE A 345 -3.80 -1.27 -7.76
N ASN A 346 -3.71 -2.27 -8.64
CA ASN A 346 -4.31 -3.58 -8.41
C ASN A 346 -3.28 -4.68 -8.71
N ILE A 347 -3.16 -5.62 -7.78
CA ILE A 347 -2.09 -6.63 -7.73
C ILE A 347 -2.60 -8.07 -7.88
N LEU A 348 -3.76 -8.26 -8.49
CA LEU A 348 -4.39 -9.57 -8.66
C LEU A 348 -3.44 -10.59 -9.36
N LEU A 349 -2.72 -10.16 -10.39
CA LEU A 349 -1.75 -11.02 -11.07
C LEU A 349 -0.61 -11.48 -10.17
N ILE A 350 -0.15 -10.61 -9.24
CA ILE A 350 0.90 -10.99 -8.28
C ILE A 350 0.40 -12.10 -7.37
N HIS A 351 -0.86 -12.02 -6.92
CA HIS A 351 -1.47 -13.09 -6.14
C HIS A 351 -1.56 -14.40 -6.92
N ASP A 352 -1.90 -14.34 -8.21
CA ASP A 352 -1.99 -15.51 -9.08
C ASP A 352 -0.62 -16.16 -9.30
N ASN A 353 0.43 -15.36 -9.50
CA ASN A 353 1.80 -15.87 -9.58
C ASN A 353 2.22 -16.62 -8.31
N PHE A 354 1.93 -16.10 -7.12
CA PHE A 354 2.20 -16.78 -5.85
C PHE A 354 1.34 -18.05 -5.65
N ASN A 355 0.08 -18.02 -6.10
CA ASN A 355 -0.77 -19.21 -6.08
C ASN A 355 -0.21 -20.31 -6.97
N ASN A 356 0.31 -19.97 -8.15
CA ASN A 356 1.00 -20.90 -9.04
C ASN A 356 2.26 -21.49 -8.40
N ILE A 357 3.13 -20.66 -7.83
CA ILE A 357 4.33 -21.13 -7.11
C ILE A 357 3.92 -22.09 -5.99
N GLY A 358 2.89 -21.74 -5.21
CA GLY A 358 2.42 -22.57 -4.10
C GLY A 358 1.90 -23.93 -4.50
N LYS A 359 1.38 -24.10 -5.71
CA LYS A 359 0.94 -25.41 -6.23
C LYS A 359 2.10 -26.32 -6.65
N ASN A 360 3.23 -25.72 -7.02
CA ASN A 360 4.36 -26.42 -7.61
C ASN A 360 5.57 -26.55 -6.64
N ILE A 361 5.45 -26.06 -5.40
CA ILE A 361 6.54 -26.08 -4.42
C ILE A 361 6.65 -27.44 -3.72
N SER A 362 7.89 -27.93 -3.51
CA SER A 362 8.15 -29.16 -2.76
C SER A 362 8.03 -28.94 -1.24
N GLN A 363 7.71 -30.02 -0.49
CA GLN A 363 7.56 -29.97 0.96
C GLN A 363 8.84 -29.48 1.67
N LYS A 364 10.02 -29.88 1.20
CA LYS A 364 11.31 -29.44 1.73
C LYS A 364 11.48 -27.91 1.61
N LYS A 365 11.05 -27.32 0.48
CA LYS A 365 11.10 -25.88 0.27
C LYS A 365 10.10 -25.13 1.14
N ILE A 366 8.94 -25.72 1.45
CA ILE A 366 7.97 -25.17 2.39
C ILE A 366 8.57 -25.09 3.81
N GLU A 367 9.29 -26.12 4.26
CA GLU A 367 9.96 -26.11 5.57
C GLU A 367 11.06 -25.04 5.64
N ASN A 368 11.86 -24.92 4.59
CA ASN A 368 12.85 -23.82 4.50
C ASN A 368 12.18 -22.43 4.55
N LEU A 369 11.06 -22.26 3.85
CA LEU A 369 10.30 -21.03 3.86
C LEU A 369 9.75 -20.69 5.26
N LYS A 370 9.27 -21.70 6.01
CA LYS A 370 8.86 -21.55 7.42
C LYS A 370 10.00 -21.02 8.28
N ASN A 371 11.18 -21.65 8.16
CA ASN A 371 12.36 -21.25 8.92
C ASN A 371 12.80 -19.82 8.56
N VAL A 372 12.81 -19.46 7.28
CA VAL A 372 13.11 -18.10 6.84
C VAL A 372 12.11 -17.11 7.42
N GLN A 373 10.82 -17.44 7.38
CA GLN A 373 9.78 -16.54 7.90
C GLN A 373 9.87 -16.37 9.42
N LEU A 374 10.14 -17.42 10.19
CA LEU A 374 10.36 -17.33 11.64
C LEU A 374 11.59 -16.48 11.96
N ASN A 375 12.70 -16.70 11.25
CA ASN A 375 13.90 -15.88 11.43
C ASN A 375 13.65 -14.41 11.08
N LYS A 376 12.86 -14.13 10.05
CA LYS A 376 12.47 -12.73 9.73
C LYS A 376 11.60 -12.10 10.81
N LEU A 377 10.73 -12.85 11.49
CA LEU A 377 9.99 -12.33 12.65
C LEU A 377 10.93 -11.94 13.79
N LEU A 378 12.02 -12.67 14.01
CA LEU A 378 13.02 -12.28 15.02
C LEU A 378 13.72 -10.94 14.70
N THR A 379 13.78 -10.53 13.44
CA THR A 379 14.36 -9.21 13.08
C THR A 379 13.63 -8.01 13.68
N ILE A 380 12.43 -8.21 14.20
CA ILE A 380 11.63 -7.16 14.88
C ILE A 380 12.34 -6.70 16.15
N PHE A 381 12.96 -7.63 16.88
CA PHE A 381 13.64 -7.33 18.12
C PHE A 381 15.00 -6.66 17.91
N PRO A 382 15.48 -5.82 18.85
CA PRO A 382 16.85 -5.31 18.86
C PRO A 382 17.88 -6.45 18.89
N GLN A 383 19.03 -6.24 18.23
CA GLN A 383 20.11 -7.27 18.18
C GLN A 383 20.51 -7.80 19.57
N PRO A 384 20.69 -6.97 20.61
CA PRO A 384 21.08 -7.47 21.94
C PRO A 384 20.04 -8.46 22.53
N ILE A 385 18.75 -8.29 22.23
CA ILE A 385 17.71 -9.22 22.68
C ILE A 385 17.82 -10.55 21.92
N ILE A 386 18.09 -10.48 20.62
CA ILE A 386 18.23 -11.68 19.77
C ILE A 386 19.45 -12.49 20.22
N ASP A 387 20.55 -11.84 20.54
CA ASP A 387 21.82 -12.48 20.94
C ASP A 387 21.67 -13.31 22.23
N ILE A 388 20.72 -12.97 23.10
CA ILE A 388 20.39 -13.79 24.30
C ILE A 388 19.87 -15.18 23.87
N PHE A 389 19.12 -15.26 22.77
CA PHE A 389 18.51 -16.51 22.31
C PHE A 389 19.34 -17.21 21.25
N ASN A 390 20.08 -16.47 20.43
CA ASN A 390 20.84 -17.02 19.31
C ASN A 390 22.01 -16.11 18.91
N ASN A 391 23.19 -16.35 19.44
CA ASN A 391 24.41 -15.58 19.16
C ASN A 391 24.88 -15.65 17.69
N LYS A 392 24.41 -16.62 16.91
CA LYS A 392 24.79 -16.81 15.49
C LYS A 392 23.78 -16.15 14.53
N TYR A 393 22.75 -15.49 15.05
CA TYR A 393 21.71 -14.92 14.24
C TYR A 393 22.21 -13.62 13.54
N ASP A 394 22.21 -13.63 12.20
CA ASP A 394 22.56 -12.45 11.40
C ASP A 394 21.28 -11.70 10.98
N LYS A 395 20.90 -10.70 11.77
CA LYS A 395 19.76 -9.82 11.49
C LYS A 395 19.90 -9.09 10.16
N ARG A 396 21.13 -8.71 9.76
CA ARG A 396 21.39 -7.98 8.51
C ARG A 396 21.12 -8.87 7.31
N PHE A 397 21.50 -10.13 7.38
CA PHE A 397 21.20 -11.13 6.36
C PHE A 397 19.69 -11.24 6.13
N TYR A 398 18.88 -11.46 7.17
CA TYR A 398 17.43 -11.61 7.05
C TYR A 398 16.71 -10.32 6.64
N ASN A 399 17.27 -9.15 6.87
CA ASN A 399 16.75 -7.86 6.39
C ASN A 399 17.15 -7.54 4.94
N SER A 400 18.10 -8.24 4.35
CA SER A 400 18.61 -7.94 3.00
C SER A 400 17.69 -8.39 1.87
N PHE A 401 16.73 -9.28 2.14
CA PHE A 401 15.77 -9.80 1.16
C PHE A 401 14.35 -9.85 1.72
N SER A 402 13.35 -9.87 0.86
CA SER A 402 11.96 -10.17 1.25
C SER A 402 11.67 -11.67 1.18
N THR A 403 10.70 -12.16 1.97
CA THR A 403 10.24 -13.56 1.88
C THR A 403 9.74 -13.90 0.48
N ALA A 404 9.09 -12.94 -0.18
CA ALA A 404 8.66 -13.08 -1.57
C ALA A 404 9.85 -13.26 -2.53
N SER A 405 10.93 -12.48 -2.34
CA SER A 405 12.14 -12.61 -3.14
C SER A 405 12.87 -13.94 -2.90
N TYR A 406 12.89 -14.39 -1.64
CA TYR A 406 13.43 -15.70 -1.29
C TYR A 406 12.66 -16.82 -1.97
N LEU A 407 11.33 -16.82 -1.85
CA LEU A 407 10.48 -17.85 -2.46
C LEU A 407 10.63 -17.88 -3.97
N TYR A 408 10.65 -16.70 -4.62
CA TYR A 408 10.84 -16.60 -6.05
C TYR A 408 12.25 -17.06 -6.48
N GLY A 409 13.28 -16.59 -5.80
CA GLY A 409 14.67 -16.94 -6.08
C GLY A 409 14.93 -18.45 -5.94
N ASP A 410 14.51 -19.03 -4.82
CA ASP A 410 14.72 -20.45 -4.51
C ASP A 410 13.90 -21.39 -5.42
N VAL A 411 12.65 -21.01 -5.73
CA VAL A 411 11.74 -21.89 -6.49
C VAL A 411 11.90 -21.73 -8.00
N VAL A 412 12.08 -20.51 -8.49
CA VAL A 412 12.06 -20.20 -9.93
C VAL A 412 13.47 -20.12 -10.52
N LEU A 413 14.39 -19.44 -9.82
CA LEU A 413 15.74 -19.19 -10.35
C LEU A 413 16.80 -20.12 -9.80
N GLY A 414 16.52 -20.88 -8.73
CA GLY A 414 17.52 -21.68 -8.02
C GLY A 414 18.59 -20.86 -7.28
N GLU A 415 18.40 -19.55 -7.16
CA GLU A 415 19.36 -18.62 -6.54
C GLU A 415 18.70 -17.82 -5.42
N THR A 416 19.37 -17.74 -4.27
CA THR A 416 18.96 -16.87 -3.16
C THR A 416 19.39 -15.42 -3.40
N THR A 417 18.84 -14.77 -4.41
CA THR A 417 19.25 -13.40 -4.75
C THR A 417 18.42 -12.36 -4.02
N GLY A 418 19.10 -11.32 -3.47
CA GLY A 418 18.55 -10.21 -2.71
C GLY A 418 17.74 -9.19 -3.52
N ARG A 419 16.89 -9.62 -4.44
CA ARG A 419 15.99 -8.74 -5.18
C ARG A 419 14.73 -8.50 -4.37
N LEU A 420 14.37 -7.24 -4.14
CA LEU A 420 13.10 -6.87 -3.53
C LEU A 420 11.98 -7.02 -4.56
N LYS A 421 11.28 -8.14 -4.54
CA LYS A 421 10.07 -8.37 -5.33
C LYS A 421 8.82 -7.97 -4.54
N VAL A 422 7.82 -7.49 -5.25
CA VAL A 422 6.47 -7.34 -4.68
C VAL A 422 5.97 -8.73 -4.33
N GLY A 423 5.29 -8.86 -3.19
CA GLY A 423 4.91 -10.17 -2.66
C GLY A 423 3.41 -10.31 -2.46
N SER A 424 3.06 -11.47 -1.91
CA SER A 424 1.72 -11.78 -1.42
C SER A 424 1.85 -12.52 -0.09
N ALA A 425 1.86 -11.77 1.02
CA ALA A 425 1.89 -12.36 2.36
C ALA A 425 0.74 -13.36 2.55
N LEU A 426 -0.41 -13.08 1.95
CA LEU A 426 -1.56 -13.97 1.95
C LEU A 426 -1.22 -15.35 1.41
N PHE A 427 -0.68 -15.41 0.18
CA PHE A 427 -0.35 -16.70 -0.44
C PHE A 427 0.88 -17.34 0.19
N ILE A 428 1.81 -16.55 0.73
CA ILE A 428 2.90 -17.06 1.56
C ILE A 428 2.34 -17.77 2.81
N LEU A 429 1.37 -17.13 3.52
CA LEU A 429 0.69 -17.77 4.65
C LEU A 429 -0.04 -19.06 4.23
N LYS A 430 -0.72 -19.03 3.08
CA LYS A 430 -1.41 -20.21 2.54
C LYS A 430 -0.43 -21.34 2.22
N ILE A 431 0.73 -21.04 1.63
CA ILE A 431 1.79 -22.02 1.34
C ILE A 431 2.31 -22.64 2.65
N ILE A 432 2.54 -21.82 3.67
CA ILE A 432 3.11 -22.25 4.94
C ILE A 432 2.11 -23.03 5.81
N PHE A 433 0.87 -22.57 5.91
CA PHE A 433 -0.13 -23.06 6.86
C PHE A 433 -1.33 -23.76 6.22
N GLY A 434 -1.34 -23.93 4.89
CA GLY A 434 -2.49 -24.49 4.19
C GLY A 434 -3.77 -23.73 4.51
N ASN A 435 -4.90 -24.42 4.72
CA ASN A 435 -6.19 -23.80 5.00
C ASN A 435 -6.27 -23.07 6.36
N MET A 436 -5.34 -23.32 7.29
CA MET A 436 -5.29 -22.61 8.58
C MET A 436 -4.95 -21.11 8.44
N TYR A 437 -4.46 -20.67 7.27
CA TYR A 437 -4.15 -19.26 7.05
C TYR A 437 -5.36 -18.31 7.26
N PHE A 438 -6.58 -18.79 7.04
CA PHE A 438 -7.79 -18.01 7.30
C PHE A 438 -7.95 -17.66 8.78
N LEU A 439 -7.67 -18.63 9.67
CA LEU A 439 -7.72 -18.41 11.12
C LEU A 439 -6.64 -17.41 11.56
N ILE A 440 -5.45 -17.51 10.99
CA ILE A 440 -4.35 -16.59 11.27
C ILE A 440 -4.75 -15.15 10.89
N ILE A 441 -5.34 -14.94 9.71
CA ILE A 441 -5.83 -13.63 9.26
C ILE A 441 -6.90 -13.10 10.21
N LEU A 442 -7.88 -13.95 10.59
CA LEU A 442 -8.95 -13.57 11.51
C LEU A 442 -8.39 -13.03 12.84
N ILE A 443 -7.50 -13.80 13.48
CA ILE A 443 -6.92 -13.44 14.78
C ILE A 443 -6.04 -12.19 14.65
N PHE A 444 -5.27 -12.11 13.57
CA PHE A 444 -4.29 -11.05 13.37
C PHE A 444 -4.92 -9.68 13.14
N PHE A 445 -6.04 -9.59 12.42
CA PHE A 445 -6.65 -8.30 12.08
C PHE A 445 -7.45 -7.66 13.22
N ILE A 446 -7.94 -8.42 14.20
CA ILE A 446 -8.67 -7.86 15.33
C ILE A 446 -7.85 -6.82 16.13
N PRO A 447 -6.61 -7.09 16.56
CA PRO A 447 -5.76 -6.11 17.21
C PRO A 447 -5.52 -4.84 16.37
N PHE A 448 -5.40 -5.00 15.05
CA PHE A 448 -5.24 -3.85 14.16
C PHE A 448 -6.47 -2.95 14.12
N PHE A 449 -7.66 -3.53 14.06
CA PHE A 449 -8.90 -2.74 14.10
C PHE A 449 -9.04 -1.98 15.42
N ILE A 450 -8.71 -2.63 16.54
CA ILE A 450 -8.68 -1.97 17.87
C ILE A 450 -7.74 -0.76 17.84
N LEU A 451 -6.54 -0.94 17.30
CA LEU A 451 -5.54 0.12 17.22
C LEU A 451 -5.98 1.25 16.29
N PHE A 452 -6.45 0.93 15.07
CA PHE A 452 -6.86 1.93 14.08
C PHE A 452 -7.98 2.83 14.61
N ASP A 453 -9.03 2.24 15.16
CA ASP A 453 -10.16 3.02 15.61
C ASP A 453 -9.88 3.75 16.94
N SER A 454 -8.79 3.42 17.65
CA SER A 454 -8.32 4.21 18.78
C SER A 454 -7.80 5.59 18.38
N PHE A 455 -7.41 5.80 17.11
CA PHE A 455 -6.95 7.10 16.59
C PHE A 455 -8.07 8.02 16.12
N TYR A 456 -9.32 7.57 16.19
CA TYR A 456 -10.51 8.34 15.85
C TYR A 456 -11.39 8.54 17.08
N ASN A 457 -11.74 9.79 17.37
CA ASN A 457 -12.71 10.12 18.40
C ASN A 457 -14.08 10.40 17.77
N SER A 458 -15.01 9.47 17.90
CA SER A 458 -16.35 9.55 17.30
C SER A 458 -17.21 10.66 17.91
N GLU A 459 -17.01 11.02 19.20
CA GLU A 459 -17.75 12.09 19.88
C GLU A 459 -17.47 13.46 19.25
N ASN A 460 -16.19 13.77 19.12
CA ASN A 460 -15.73 15.06 18.56
C ASN A 460 -15.51 14.99 17.05
N LYS A 461 -15.60 13.79 16.44
CA LYS A 461 -15.27 13.53 15.02
C LYS A 461 -13.90 14.07 14.62
N ASN A 462 -12.92 13.96 15.51
CA ASN A 462 -11.55 14.36 15.27
C ASN A 462 -10.61 13.15 15.23
N PHE A 463 -9.51 13.32 14.53
CA PHE A 463 -8.48 12.29 14.37
C PHE A 463 -7.20 12.69 15.06
N SER A 464 -6.46 11.71 15.53
CA SER A 464 -5.06 11.93 15.84
C SER A 464 -4.27 12.07 14.53
N PRO A 465 -3.44 13.12 14.30
CA PRO A 465 -2.61 13.24 13.09
C PRO A 465 -1.59 12.14 12.91
N TYR A 466 -1.25 11.39 13.97
CA TYR A 466 -0.45 10.18 13.84
C TYR A 466 -1.14 9.07 13.03
N ILE A 467 -2.43 9.24 12.77
CA ILE A 467 -3.18 8.38 11.83
C ILE A 467 -2.50 8.22 10.48
N ILE A 468 -1.68 9.18 10.08
CA ILE A 468 -0.95 9.11 8.82
C ILE A 468 0.24 8.17 8.87
N LEU A 469 0.88 8.07 10.01
CA LEU A 469 1.85 7.00 10.19
C LEU A 469 1.18 5.64 10.00
N LEU A 470 -0.06 5.53 10.45
CA LEU A 470 -0.93 4.37 10.18
C LEU A 470 -1.26 4.24 8.70
N PHE A 471 -1.71 5.27 8.04
CA PHE A 471 -2.03 5.20 6.61
C PHE A 471 -0.80 4.98 5.75
N TYR A 472 0.35 5.56 6.08
CA TYR A 472 1.59 5.31 5.36
C TYR A 472 2.06 3.87 5.49
N SER A 473 2.09 3.35 6.69
CA SER A 473 2.44 1.95 6.92
C SER A 473 1.36 1.00 6.40
N THR A 474 0.11 1.45 6.31
CA THR A 474 -0.99 0.67 5.73
C THR A 474 -1.01 0.72 4.21
N SER A 475 -0.67 1.82 3.57
CA SER A 475 -0.50 1.84 2.11
C SER A 475 0.65 0.93 1.66
N LEU A 476 1.71 0.84 2.45
CA LEU A 476 2.87 -0.02 2.20
C LEU A 476 2.84 -1.36 2.95
N GLY A 477 2.10 -1.49 4.04
CA GLY A 477 2.12 -2.65 4.92
C GLY A 477 0.77 -3.30 5.20
N LEU A 478 -0.30 -2.55 5.49
CA LEU A 478 -1.57 -3.10 5.95
C LEU A 478 -2.70 -3.02 4.93
N PHE A 479 -2.86 -1.93 4.17
CA PHE A 479 -3.69 -1.97 2.97
C PHE A 479 -3.16 -3.02 2.00
N ASN A 480 -1.84 -3.18 1.99
CA ASN A 480 -1.09 -4.17 1.26
C ASN A 480 -0.63 -5.36 2.12
N PHE A 481 -1.19 -5.59 3.32
CA PHE A 481 -0.81 -6.77 4.10
C PHE A 481 -1.00 -8.05 3.28
N VAL A 482 -2.08 -8.10 2.53
CA VAL A 482 -2.36 -9.19 1.59
C VAL A 482 -1.29 -9.26 0.50
N ALA A 483 -0.72 -8.12 0.11
CA ALA A 483 0.35 -7.97 -0.89
C ALA A 483 1.74 -7.68 -0.31
N ALA A 484 1.86 -7.63 1.02
CA ALA A 484 3.16 -7.40 1.64
C ALA A 484 4.17 -8.49 1.21
N PRO A 485 5.42 -8.12 0.95
CA PRO A 485 6.45 -9.10 0.62
C PRO A 485 6.84 -9.97 1.81
N ASP A 486 6.48 -9.56 3.03
CA ASP A 486 6.80 -10.21 4.29
C ASP A 486 5.66 -10.09 5.30
N ILE A 487 5.37 -11.17 6.02
CA ILE A 487 4.46 -11.15 7.17
C ILE A 487 5.05 -10.28 8.31
N SER A 488 6.38 -10.27 8.45
CA SER A 488 7.08 -9.47 9.44
C SER A 488 6.87 -7.96 9.28
N THR A 489 6.55 -7.48 8.06
CA THR A 489 6.32 -6.05 7.78
C THR A 489 5.23 -5.47 8.69
N ALA A 490 4.15 -6.19 8.93
CA ALA A 490 3.07 -5.74 9.79
C ALA A 490 3.48 -5.68 11.27
N PHE A 491 4.28 -6.64 11.73
CA PHE A 491 4.82 -6.63 13.10
C PHE A 491 5.86 -5.52 13.28
N HIS A 492 6.73 -5.30 12.30
CA HIS A 492 7.67 -4.18 12.31
C HIS A 492 6.96 -2.84 12.48
N PHE A 493 5.78 -2.71 11.87
CA PHE A 493 4.95 -1.52 12.03
C PHE A 493 4.51 -1.33 13.48
N ILE A 494 3.93 -2.36 14.12
CA ILE A 494 3.44 -2.24 15.50
C ILE A 494 4.59 -1.88 16.46
N PHE A 495 5.74 -2.53 16.32
CA PHE A 495 6.84 -2.39 17.28
C PHE A 495 7.80 -1.22 17.01
N ARG A 496 7.80 -0.66 15.78
CA ARG A 496 8.73 0.41 15.40
C ARG A 496 8.08 1.74 15.07
N ALA A 497 6.83 1.73 14.64
CA ALA A 497 6.11 2.95 14.26
C ALA A 497 5.21 3.47 15.37
N LEU A 498 4.93 2.66 16.38
CA LEU A 498 4.30 3.13 17.61
C LEU A 498 5.42 3.53 18.57
N PRO A 499 5.54 4.80 18.93
CA PRO A 499 6.50 5.29 19.93
C PRO A 499 6.18 4.77 21.32
#